data_4b9b355f925ccffbca615e69569f18bc
#
_entry.id   4b9b355f925ccffbca615e69569f18bc
#
_cell.length_a   1.000
_cell.length_b   1.000
_cell.length_c   1.000
_cell.angle_alpha   90.00
_cell.angle_beta   90.00
_cell.angle_gamma   90.00
#
_symmetry.space_group_name_H-M   'P 1'
#
loop_
_entity.id
_entity.type
_entity.pdbx_description
1 polymer ?
#
loop_
_entity_poly.entity_id
_entity_poly.type
_entity_poly.pdbx_seq_one_letter_code
_entity_poly.pdbx_strand_id
1 'polypeptide(L)'
;MQDCYVGDIGDYGKFALLREMHRQGLSIGINWYKTDAITSEKQNDGKYCIPDRLTVYDTDLSTRLKKIFYSQDSIVRSIKALEAEQLIGGALYYSDCVPVGHREKWHQHALSALSGSDLVFLDPDNGMIVSSAEKDKQKQRKYVLDAEFKDYLCTGHSVVIYQHRPRVNEAVYIDRMMQRFMSLSPDVRRSDVQVITFPRYSVRDYFAISINEDHRLKIKRAISNLVNGVWGSGKKPMCRLPISIENALSNETLNSPTKLHSPTKPGSNVGE
;
A
#
# COMPACT_ATOMS: atom_id res chain seq x y z
N MET A 1 -12.69 3.07 -2.97
CA MET A 1 -13.24 2.14 -1.94
C MET A 1 -14.76 2.24 -1.86
N GLN A 2 -15.46 1.12 -1.71
CA GLN A 2 -16.92 1.09 -1.50
C GLN A 2 -17.21 0.41 -0.18
N ASP A 3 -18.32 0.75 0.47
CA ASP A 3 -18.72 0.18 1.75
C ASP A 3 -18.87 -1.37 1.71
N CYS A 4 -19.20 -1.95 0.54
CA CYS A 4 -19.31 -3.40 0.37
C CYS A 4 -17.99 -4.18 0.48
N TYR A 5 -16.83 -3.54 0.38
CA TYR A 5 -15.51 -4.18 0.53
C TYR A 5 -14.99 -4.17 1.97
N VAL A 6 -15.58 -3.37 2.85
CA VAL A 6 -15.11 -3.19 4.22
C VAL A 6 -15.03 -4.51 4.98
N GLY A 7 -13.90 -4.77 5.64
CA GLY A 7 -13.67 -5.98 6.44
C GLY A 7 -13.37 -7.25 5.64
N ASP A 8 -13.18 -7.15 4.34
CA ASP A 8 -12.82 -8.29 3.50
C ASP A 8 -11.32 -8.66 3.60
N ILE A 9 -10.92 -9.70 2.88
CA ILE A 9 -9.52 -10.15 2.82
C ILE A 9 -8.59 -9.08 2.24
N GLY A 10 -9.09 -8.13 1.46
CA GLY A 10 -8.32 -7.00 0.94
C GLY A 10 -7.94 -6.02 2.04
N ASP A 11 -8.87 -5.71 2.91
CA ASP A 11 -8.61 -4.87 4.08
C ASP A 11 -7.62 -5.53 5.02
N TYR A 12 -7.65 -6.85 5.16
CA TYR A 12 -6.71 -7.58 6.01
C TYR A 12 -5.25 -7.35 5.58
N GLY A 13 -4.96 -7.47 4.29
CA GLY A 13 -3.62 -7.19 3.76
C GLY A 13 -3.26 -5.69 3.81
N LYS A 14 -4.21 -4.81 3.48
CA LYS A 14 -4.07 -3.36 3.53
C LYS A 14 -3.67 -2.88 4.94
N PHE A 15 -4.46 -3.25 5.94
CA PHE A 15 -4.20 -2.83 7.31
C PHE A 15 -2.97 -3.49 7.93
N ALA A 16 -2.60 -4.71 7.52
CA ALA A 16 -1.32 -5.29 7.91
C ALA A 16 -0.15 -4.41 7.47
N LEU A 17 -0.17 -3.95 6.21
CA LEU A 17 0.86 -3.05 5.68
C LEU A 17 0.88 -1.70 6.41
N LEU A 18 -0.27 -1.06 6.56
CA LEU A 18 -0.37 0.27 7.19
C LEU A 18 -0.02 0.24 8.69
N ARG A 19 -0.47 -0.81 9.41
CA ARG A 19 -0.08 -1.01 10.82
C ARG A 19 1.43 -1.19 10.97
N GLU A 20 2.06 -1.91 10.05
CA GLU A 20 3.51 -2.09 10.11
C GLU A 20 4.25 -0.79 9.79
N MET A 21 3.80 0.01 8.83
CA MET A 21 4.36 1.34 8.56
C MET A 21 4.19 2.28 9.78
N HIS A 22 3.04 2.22 10.44
CA HIS A 22 2.81 2.98 11.67
C HIS A 22 3.74 2.54 12.80
N ARG A 23 4.01 1.23 12.98
CA ARG A 23 4.98 0.71 13.94
C ARG A 23 6.41 1.19 13.70
N GLN A 24 6.74 1.51 12.45
CA GLN A 24 8.03 2.15 12.10
C GLN A 24 8.06 3.66 12.41
N GLY A 25 6.99 4.22 12.98
CA GLY A 25 6.91 5.62 13.40
C GLY A 25 6.48 6.57 12.28
N LEU A 26 5.67 6.11 11.34
CA LEU A 26 4.98 7.00 10.39
C LEU A 26 3.55 7.29 10.89
N SER A 27 3.15 8.54 10.91
CA SER A 27 1.76 8.94 11.06
C SER A 27 1.01 8.70 9.74
N ILE A 28 -0.18 8.09 9.82
CA ILE A 28 -0.91 7.57 8.66
C ILE A 28 -2.16 8.42 8.39
N GLY A 29 -2.29 8.88 7.16
CA GLY A 29 -3.53 9.41 6.60
C GLY A 29 -4.14 8.43 5.60
N ILE A 30 -5.45 8.31 5.54
CA ILE A 30 -6.14 7.43 4.59
C ILE A 30 -7.17 8.23 3.81
N ASN A 31 -6.97 8.35 2.50
CA ASN A 31 -8.00 8.81 1.58
C ASN A 31 -8.66 7.60 0.93
N TRP A 32 -9.91 7.35 1.27
CA TRP A 32 -10.64 6.18 0.80
C TRP A 32 -11.02 6.23 -0.68
N TYR A 33 -10.95 7.39 -1.33
CA TYR A 33 -11.51 7.55 -2.67
C TYR A 33 -12.89 6.91 -2.75
N LYS A 34 -13.72 7.21 -1.74
CA LYS A 34 -15.02 6.59 -1.57
C LYS A 34 -15.89 6.82 -2.78
N THR A 35 -16.53 5.76 -3.26
CA THR A 35 -17.55 5.83 -4.30
C THR A 35 -18.84 5.20 -3.81
N ASP A 36 -19.98 5.78 -4.23
CA ASP A 36 -21.29 5.18 -3.95
C ASP A 36 -21.41 3.82 -4.65
N ALA A 37 -22.02 2.85 -3.97
CA ALA A 37 -22.38 1.59 -4.59
C ALA A 37 -23.34 1.87 -5.75
N ILE A 38 -22.94 1.54 -6.97
CA ILE A 38 -23.88 1.50 -8.11
C ILE A 38 -24.77 0.29 -7.87
N THR A 39 -26.01 0.52 -7.54
CA THR A 39 -27.00 -0.43 -7.02
C THR A 39 -27.31 -1.61 -7.93
N SER A 40 -26.78 -1.68 -9.15
CA SER A 40 -27.21 -2.67 -10.15
C SER A 40 -26.19 -3.71 -10.57
N GLU A 41 -24.90 -3.58 -10.28
CA GLU A 41 -23.95 -4.38 -11.07
C GLU A 41 -23.16 -5.48 -10.32
N LYS A 42 -23.09 -5.51 -8.98
CA LYS A 42 -22.20 -6.51 -8.35
C LYS A 42 -22.68 -7.05 -7.01
N GLN A 43 -23.69 -7.90 -7.02
CA GLN A 43 -24.11 -8.68 -5.83
C GLN A 43 -23.01 -9.59 -5.26
N ASN A 44 -21.86 -9.73 -5.94
CA ASN A 44 -20.80 -10.67 -5.58
C ASN A 44 -19.50 -10.02 -5.12
N ASP A 45 -19.32 -8.72 -5.22
CA ASP A 45 -18.11 -8.02 -4.77
C ASP A 45 -18.09 -7.89 -3.24
N GLY A 46 -16.90 -7.96 -2.66
CA GLY A 46 -16.71 -7.82 -1.21
C GLY A 46 -17.18 -9.02 -0.36
N LYS A 47 -17.42 -10.20 -0.95
CA LYS A 47 -17.89 -11.41 -0.24
C LYS A 47 -16.78 -12.24 0.42
N TYR A 48 -15.52 -11.92 0.15
CA TYR A 48 -14.39 -12.71 0.65
C TYR A 48 -14.02 -12.33 2.07
N CYS A 49 -14.73 -12.90 3.06
CA CYS A 49 -14.30 -12.82 4.44
C CYS A 49 -12.91 -13.42 4.62
N ILE A 50 -12.23 -13.02 5.68
CA ILE A 50 -10.95 -13.60 6.09
C ILE A 50 -11.19 -15.06 6.53
N PRO A 51 -10.66 -16.07 5.80
CA PRO A 51 -10.81 -17.47 6.20
C PRO A 51 -10.10 -17.75 7.53
N ASP A 52 -10.64 -18.66 8.35
CA ASP A 52 -10.08 -18.97 9.67
C ASP A 52 -8.61 -19.39 9.63
N ARG A 53 -8.22 -20.17 8.62
CA ARG A 53 -6.81 -20.56 8.40
C ARG A 53 -5.83 -19.38 8.17
N LEU A 54 -6.34 -18.19 7.88
CA LEU A 54 -5.52 -16.99 7.64
C LEU A 54 -5.50 -16.03 8.84
N THR A 55 -6.31 -16.29 9.88
CA THR A 55 -6.34 -15.43 11.06
C THR A 55 -5.04 -15.47 11.86
N VAL A 56 -4.25 -16.51 11.68
CA VAL A 56 -2.95 -16.71 12.33
C VAL A 56 -1.89 -15.68 11.96
N TYR A 57 -2.05 -14.98 10.83
CA TYR A 57 -1.10 -13.94 10.41
C TYR A 57 -1.17 -12.68 11.27
N ASP A 58 -2.37 -12.28 11.70
CA ASP A 58 -2.63 -11.23 12.69
C ASP A 58 -4.01 -11.47 13.30
N THR A 59 -4.03 -12.11 14.48
CA THR A 59 -5.27 -12.52 15.15
C THR A 59 -6.11 -11.32 15.60
N ASP A 60 -5.48 -10.27 16.14
CA ASP A 60 -6.19 -9.04 16.54
C ASP A 60 -6.87 -8.39 15.34
N LEU A 61 -6.10 -8.12 14.28
CA LEU A 61 -6.61 -7.47 13.08
C LEU A 61 -7.74 -8.29 12.42
N SER A 62 -7.55 -9.61 12.30
CA SER A 62 -8.56 -10.49 11.70
C SER A 62 -9.85 -10.54 12.51
N THR A 63 -9.76 -10.57 13.84
CA THR A 63 -10.93 -10.58 14.74
C THR A 63 -11.73 -9.29 14.58
N ARG A 64 -11.06 -8.14 14.60
CA ARG A 64 -11.71 -6.83 14.48
C ARG A 64 -12.34 -6.63 13.11
N LEU A 65 -11.67 -7.01 12.03
CA LEU A 65 -12.23 -6.95 10.68
C LEU A 65 -13.43 -7.91 10.51
N LYS A 66 -13.36 -9.13 11.05
CA LYS A 66 -14.48 -10.08 11.02
C LYS A 66 -15.69 -9.56 11.77
N LYS A 67 -15.49 -8.89 12.89
CA LYS A 67 -16.59 -8.25 13.64
C LYS A 67 -17.37 -7.27 12.77
N ILE A 68 -16.66 -6.43 12.00
CA ILE A 68 -17.30 -5.49 11.05
C ILE A 68 -17.98 -6.27 9.91
N PHE A 69 -17.29 -7.28 9.34
CA PHE A 69 -17.78 -8.06 8.22
C PHE A 69 -19.09 -8.79 8.53
N TYR A 70 -19.21 -9.37 9.71
CA TYR A 70 -20.36 -10.15 10.16
C TYR A 70 -21.36 -9.37 11.02
N SER A 71 -21.20 -8.06 11.19
CA SER A 71 -22.14 -7.28 11.99
C SER A 71 -23.56 -7.44 11.47
N GLN A 72 -24.42 -8.08 12.30
CA GLN A 72 -25.84 -8.29 11.99
C GLN A 72 -26.72 -7.15 12.52
N ASP A 73 -26.18 -6.32 13.41
CA ASP A 73 -26.86 -5.16 13.93
C ASP A 73 -26.79 -4.03 12.92
N SER A 74 -27.68 -3.05 13.04
CA SER A 74 -27.87 -1.86 12.19
C SER A 74 -26.62 -1.02 11.87
N ILE A 75 -25.46 -1.41 12.36
CA ILE A 75 -24.14 -0.94 11.90
C ILE A 75 -23.85 -1.64 10.59
N VAL A 76 -24.47 -1.10 9.56
CA VAL A 76 -24.19 -1.48 8.19
C VAL A 76 -22.68 -1.47 7.98
N ARG A 77 -22.13 -2.56 7.46
CA ARG A 77 -20.77 -2.67 6.95
C ARG A 77 -20.44 -1.40 6.16
N SER A 78 -19.55 -0.56 6.68
CA SER A 78 -19.29 0.77 6.15
C SER A 78 -17.88 1.25 6.50
N ILE A 79 -17.35 2.15 5.68
CA ILE A 79 -16.07 2.84 5.95
C ILE A 79 -16.11 3.52 7.32
N LYS A 80 -17.23 4.12 7.72
CA LYS A 80 -17.37 4.73 9.05
C LYS A 80 -17.19 3.73 10.19
N ALA A 81 -17.71 2.51 10.04
CA ALA A 81 -17.50 1.44 11.03
C ALA A 81 -16.02 1.01 11.08
N LEU A 82 -15.35 1.00 9.93
CA LEU A 82 -13.92 0.68 9.84
C LEU A 82 -13.06 1.76 10.52
N GLU A 83 -13.36 3.02 10.31
CA GLU A 83 -12.69 4.17 10.97
C GLU A 83 -12.90 4.14 12.49
N ALA A 84 -14.12 3.83 12.95
CA ALA A 84 -14.45 3.75 14.36
C ALA A 84 -13.69 2.63 15.10
N GLU A 85 -13.29 1.57 14.41
CA GLU A 85 -12.45 0.52 15.01
C GLU A 85 -11.01 0.97 15.29
N GLN A 86 -10.57 2.13 14.82
CA GLN A 86 -9.24 2.66 15.14
C GLN A 86 -8.13 1.60 14.96
N LEU A 87 -8.12 0.90 13.81
CA LEU A 87 -7.16 -0.17 13.53
C LEU A 87 -5.71 0.32 13.51
N ILE A 88 -5.52 1.62 13.31
CA ILE A 88 -4.25 2.34 13.40
C ILE A 88 -4.49 3.52 14.34
N GLY A 89 -3.78 3.55 15.47
CA GLY A 89 -3.94 4.62 16.46
C GLY A 89 -3.53 5.99 15.90
N GLY A 90 -4.41 6.98 16.05
CA GLY A 90 -4.14 8.36 15.58
C GLY A 90 -4.16 8.54 14.07
N ALA A 91 -4.63 7.57 13.29
CA ALA A 91 -4.75 7.74 11.85
C ALA A 91 -5.78 8.82 11.50
N LEU A 92 -5.46 9.61 10.47
CA LEU A 92 -6.38 10.59 9.88
C LEU A 92 -7.14 9.95 8.73
N TYR A 93 -8.41 10.33 8.56
CA TYR A 93 -9.26 9.75 7.52
C TYR A 93 -9.94 10.82 6.69
N TYR A 94 -10.09 10.56 5.40
CA TYR A 94 -10.93 11.33 4.51
C TYR A 94 -11.88 10.39 3.75
N SER A 95 -13.18 10.51 4.04
CA SER A 95 -14.22 9.56 3.59
C SER A 95 -15.35 10.21 2.80
N ASP A 96 -15.19 11.46 2.36
CA ASP A 96 -16.13 12.07 1.45
C ASP A 96 -16.13 11.37 0.10
N CYS A 97 -17.33 11.17 -0.47
CA CYS A 97 -17.45 10.53 -1.78
C CYS A 97 -16.79 11.36 -2.88
N VAL A 98 -16.01 10.70 -3.74
CA VAL A 98 -15.44 11.33 -4.93
C VAL A 98 -16.59 11.82 -5.83
N PRO A 99 -16.72 13.13 -6.09
CA PRO A 99 -17.81 13.67 -6.89
C PRO A 99 -17.57 13.50 -8.39
N VAL A 100 -18.62 13.58 -9.19
CA VAL A 100 -18.53 13.63 -10.66
C VAL A 100 -18.02 14.99 -11.13
N GLY A 101 -18.47 16.07 -10.45
CA GLY A 101 -18.02 17.45 -10.67
C GLY A 101 -17.29 18.01 -9.45
N HIS A 102 -16.64 19.16 -9.61
CA HIS A 102 -15.93 19.84 -8.51
C HIS A 102 -14.90 18.97 -7.77
N ARG A 103 -14.27 18.03 -8.51
CA ARG A 103 -13.30 17.08 -7.96
C ARG A 103 -12.08 17.77 -7.36
N GLU A 104 -11.66 18.89 -7.94
CA GLU A 104 -10.56 19.69 -7.43
C GLU A 104 -10.84 20.17 -5.99
N LYS A 105 -12.03 20.70 -5.73
CA LYS A 105 -12.43 21.14 -4.38
C LYS A 105 -12.44 19.94 -3.40
N TRP A 106 -12.97 18.81 -3.82
CA TRP A 106 -12.93 17.58 -3.03
C TRP A 106 -11.50 17.18 -2.68
N HIS A 107 -10.58 17.25 -3.64
CA HIS A 107 -9.18 16.93 -3.44
C HIS A 107 -8.49 17.91 -2.48
N GLN A 108 -8.75 19.22 -2.58
CA GLN A 108 -8.23 20.21 -1.65
C GLN A 108 -8.70 19.96 -0.21
N HIS A 109 -9.96 19.52 -0.02
CA HIS A 109 -10.45 19.12 1.30
C HIS A 109 -9.72 17.88 1.81
N ALA A 110 -9.44 16.91 0.93
CA ALA A 110 -8.66 15.72 1.29
C ALA A 110 -7.24 16.07 1.74
N LEU A 111 -6.54 16.94 1.00
CA LEU A 111 -5.19 17.41 1.37
C LEU A 111 -5.22 18.11 2.74
N SER A 112 -6.20 18.99 2.97
CA SER A 112 -6.35 19.67 4.25
C SER A 112 -6.63 18.72 5.41
N ALA A 113 -7.53 17.76 5.21
CA ALA A 113 -7.91 16.79 6.26
C ALA A 113 -6.76 15.85 6.64
N LEU A 114 -5.84 15.57 5.72
CA LEU A 114 -4.73 14.64 5.90
C LEU A 114 -3.38 15.32 6.15
N SER A 115 -3.34 16.65 6.26
CA SER A 115 -2.10 17.46 6.36
C SER A 115 -1.21 17.11 7.56
N GLY A 116 -1.75 16.49 8.61
CA GLY A 116 -0.99 16.06 9.80
C GLY A 116 -0.34 14.67 9.69
N SER A 117 -0.38 14.02 8.52
CA SER A 117 0.20 12.70 8.33
C SER A 117 1.54 12.74 7.59
N ASP A 118 2.46 11.83 7.93
CA ASP A 118 3.72 11.63 7.19
C ASP A 118 3.49 10.89 5.88
N LEU A 119 2.54 9.95 5.91
CA LEU A 119 2.21 9.07 4.81
C LEU A 119 0.71 9.04 4.56
N VAL A 120 0.33 9.27 3.30
CA VAL A 120 -1.06 9.13 2.86
C VAL A 120 -1.26 7.85 2.06
N PHE A 121 -2.20 7.03 2.51
CA PHE A 121 -2.67 5.87 1.77
C PHE A 121 -3.84 6.26 0.87
N LEU A 122 -3.71 6.02 -0.43
CA LEU A 122 -4.74 6.26 -1.43
C LEU A 122 -5.43 4.93 -1.78
N ASP A 123 -6.73 4.85 -1.56
CA ASP A 123 -7.53 3.61 -1.72
C ASP A 123 -8.61 3.70 -2.81
N PRO A 124 -8.23 3.96 -4.06
CA PRO A 124 -9.18 3.92 -5.17
C PRO A 124 -9.62 2.47 -5.46
N ASP A 125 -10.77 2.27 -6.12
CA ASP A 125 -11.21 0.93 -6.55
C ASP A 125 -10.22 0.26 -7.52
N ASN A 126 -9.55 1.06 -8.39
CA ASN A 126 -8.75 0.52 -9.50
C ASN A 126 -7.26 0.94 -9.48
N GLY A 127 -6.89 2.01 -8.80
CA GLY A 127 -5.52 2.55 -8.78
C GLY A 127 -5.37 3.87 -9.53
N MET A 128 -4.22 4.09 -10.18
CA MET A 128 -3.95 5.27 -11.00
C MET A 128 -4.82 5.30 -12.25
N ILE A 129 -5.20 6.51 -12.68
CA ILE A 129 -6.01 6.72 -13.88
C ILE A 129 -5.40 6.02 -15.11
N VAL A 130 -6.27 5.45 -15.94
CA VAL A 130 -5.92 4.84 -17.22
C VAL A 130 -6.58 5.59 -18.36
N SER A 131 -5.97 5.57 -19.55
CA SER A 131 -6.45 6.32 -20.72
C SER A 131 -7.91 6.02 -21.09
N SER A 132 -8.36 4.78 -20.89
CA SER A 132 -9.76 4.40 -21.13
C SER A 132 -10.79 5.03 -20.18
N ALA A 133 -10.32 5.61 -19.05
CA ALA A 133 -11.17 6.30 -18.08
C ALA A 133 -11.07 7.82 -18.14
N GLU A 134 -10.05 8.39 -18.81
CA GLU A 134 -9.78 9.84 -18.83
C GLU A 134 -10.94 10.70 -19.36
N LYS A 135 -11.73 10.19 -20.28
CA LYS A 135 -12.85 10.92 -20.90
C LYS A 135 -14.19 10.71 -20.20
N ASP A 136 -14.24 9.84 -19.20
CA ASP A 136 -15.48 9.47 -18.51
C ASP A 136 -15.39 9.84 -17.03
N LYS A 137 -15.98 10.98 -16.65
CA LYS A 137 -15.95 11.50 -15.29
C LYS A 137 -16.52 10.53 -14.24
N GLN A 138 -17.50 9.69 -14.61
CA GLN A 138 -18.03 8.66 -13.71
C GLN A 138 -16.99 7.56 -13.45
N LYS A 139 -16.31 7.11 -14.49
CA LYS A 139 -15.22 6.11 -14.34
C LYS A 139 -14.04 6.67 -13.56
N GLN A 140 -13.69 7.94 -13.79
CA GLN A 140 -12.58 8.60 -13.06
C GLN A 140 -12.72 8.53 -11.54
N ARG A 141 -13.94 8.48 -11.01
CA ARG A 141 -14.17 8.38 -9.54
C ARG A 141 -13.49 7.18 -8.90
N LYS A 142 -13.22 6.13 -9.68
CA LYS A 142 -12.57 4.88 -9.23
C LYS A 142 -11.05 4.90 -9.31
N TYR A 143 -10.47 6.05 -9.65
CA TYR A 143 -9.04 6.20 -9.90
C TYR A 143 -8.48 7.44 -9.20
N VAL A 144 -7.18 7.40 -8.91
CA VAL A 144 -6.38 8.58 -8.54
C VAL A 144 -5.91 9.26 -9.83
N LEU A 145 -6.12 10.55 -9.95
CA LEU A 145 -5.60 11.34 -11.08
C LEU A 145 -4.13 11.68 -10.86
N ASP A 146 -3.36 11.81 -11.96
CA ASP A 146 -1.93 12.12 -11.90
C ASP A 146 -1.66 13.44 -11.14
N ALA A 147 -2.52 14.45 -11.32
CA ALA A 147 -2.41 15.71 -10.59
C ALA A 147 -2.60 15.53 -9.08
N GLU A 148 -3.64 14.78 -8.68
CA GLU A 148 -3.91 14.50 -7.27
C GLU A 148 -2.75 13.76 -6.58
N PHE A 149 -2.17 12.78 -7.29
CA PHE A 149 -1.00 12.06 -6.79
C PHE A 149 0.20 13.00 -6.58
N LYS A 150 0.47 13.89 -7.55
CA LYS A 150 1.54 14.90 -7.44
C LYS A 150 1.33 15.84 -6.27
N ASP A 151 0.10 16.30 -6.07
CA ASP A 151 -0.22 17.24 -4.99
C ASP A 151 0.11 16.67 -3.61
N TYR A 152 -0.15 15.38 -3.35
CA TYR A 152 0.28 14.75 -2.11
C TYR A 152 1.79 14.77 -1.91
N LEU A 153 2.58 14.49 -2.94
CA LEU A 153 4.04 14.59 -2.86
C LEU A 153 4.50 16.03 -2.64
N CYS A 154 3.93 16.98 -3.37
CA CYS A 154 4.26 18.40 -3.27
C CYS A 154 3.89 19.02 -1.91
N THR A 155 2.86 18.48 -1.25
CA THR A 155 2.45 18.90 0.10
C THR A 155 3.21 18.22 1.23
N GLY A 156 4.24 17.43 0.90
CA GLY A 156 5.15 16.86 1.88
C GLY A 156 4.75 15.48 2.42
N HIS A 157 3.88 14.76 1.71
CA HIS A 157 3.48 13.41 2.11
C HIS A 157 4.24 12.34 1.31
N SER A 158 4.70 11.30 1.98
CA SER A 158 4.93 10.01 1.30
C SER A 158 3.58 9.39 0.94
N VAL A 159 3.53 8.63 -0.15
CA VAL A 159 2.26 8.08 -0.65
C VAL A 159 2.35 6.57 -0.75
N VAL A 160 1.33 5.87 -0.27
CA VAL A 160 1.07 4.47 -0.62
C VAL A 160 -0.21 4.41 -1.43
N ILE A 161 -0.15 3.81 -2.60
CA ILE A 161 -1.32 3.67 -3.45
C ILE A 161 -1.66 2.20 -3.71
N TYR A 162 -2.93 1.86 -3.51
CA TYR A 162 -3.51 0.60 -3.97
C TYR A 162 -3.56 0.55 -5.48
N GLN A 163 -3.17 -0.59 -6.06
CA GLN A 163 -3.17 -0.81 -7.49
C GLN A 163 -3.73 -2.20 -7.81
N HIS A 164 -4.86 -2.23 -8.51
CA HIS A 164 -5.39 -3.48 -9.05
C HIS A 164 -4.54 -3.91 -10.25
N ARG A 165 -3.87 -5.08 -10.15
CA ARG A 165 -3.06 -5.57 -11.26
C ARG A 165 -3.94 -6.11 -12.38
N PRO A 166 -3.86 -5.58 -13.60
CA PRO A 166 -4.49 -6.20 -14.76
C PRO A 166 -3.83 -7.54 -15.10
N ARG A 167 -4.47 -8.34 -15.96
CA ARG A 167 -3.94 -9.64 -16.42
C ARG A 167 -2.83 -9.46 -17.45
N VAL A 168 -1.65 -9.02 -16.99
CA VAL A 168 -0.45 -8.79 -17.78
C VAL A 168 0.76 -9.36 -17.06
N ASN A 169 1.89 -9.46 -17.77
CA ASN A 169 3.15 -9.88 -17.17
C ASN A 169 3.52 -8.97 -15.99
N GLU A 170 3.86 -9.56 -14.85
CA GLU A 170 4.15 -8.84 -13.61
C GLU A 170 5.33 -7.89 -13.76
N ALA A 171 6.45 -8.36 -14.29
CA ALA A 171 7.68 -7.56 -14.39
C ALA A 171 7.47 -6.32 -15.26
N VAL A 172 6.82 -6.49 -16.41
CA VAL A 172 6.48 -5.38 -17.33
C VAL A 172 5.53 -4.38 -16.67
N TYR A 173 4.55 -4.90 -15.92
CA TYR A 173 3.59 -4.02 -15.23
C TYR A 173 4.25 -3.22 -14.11
N ILE A 174 5.02 -3.88 -13.25
CA ILE A 174 5.71 -3.22 -12.13
C ILE A 174 6.68 -2.16 -12.65
N ASP A 175 7.50 -2.49 -13.64
CA ASP A 175 8.46 -1.54 -14.22
C ASP A 175 7.76 -0.33 -14.83
N ARG A 176 6.71 -0.54 -15.62
CA ARG A 176 5.90 0.54 -16.19
C ARG A 176 5.31 1.46 -15.12
N MET A 177 4.80 0.89 -14.01
CA MET A 177 4.24 1.69 -12.92
C MET A 177 5.33 2.48 -12.18
N MET A 178 6.49 1.88 -11.93
CA MET A 178 7.62 2.57 -11.32
C MET A 178 8.09 3.74 -12.20
N GLN A 179 8.23 3.52 -13.51
CA GLN A 179 8.57 4.59 -14.47
C GLN A 179 7.52 5.71 -14.46
N ARG A 180 6.23 5.36 -14.39
CA ARG A 180 5.16 6.35 -14.28
C ARG A 180 5.32 7.22 -13.04
N PHE A 181 5.52 6.63 -11.85
CA PHE A 181 5.67 7.41 -10.61
C PHE A 181 6.89 8.34 -10.68
N MET A 182 8.01 7.88 -11.22
CA MET A 182 9.19 8.74 -11.43
C MET A 182 8.92 9.87 -12.45
N SER A 183 8.12 9.62 -13.48
CA SER A 183 7.78 10.67 -14.47
C SER A 183 6.80 11.71 -13.92
N LEU A 184 6.00 11.35 -12.92
CA LEU A 184 5.05 12.27 -12.28
C LEU A 184 5.71 13.27 -11.35
N SER A 185 6.87 12.93 -10.76
CA SER A 185 7.64 13.82 -9.91
C SER A 185 9.14 13.65 -10.19
N PRO A 186 9.82 14.67 -10.73
CA PRO A 186 11.23 14.60 -11.07
C PRO A 186 12.17 14.30 -9.90
N ASP A 187 11.73 14.62 -8.69
CA ASP A 187 12.51 14.39 -7.45
C ASP A 187 12.45 12.94 -6.98
N VAL A 188 11.50 12.13 -7.51
CA VAL A 188 11.33 10.73 -7.15
C VAL A 188 12.30 9.86 -7.94
N ARG A 189 13.25 9.24 -7.25
CA ARG A 189 14.18 8.26 -7.80
C ARG A 189 13.59 6.85 -7.73
N ARG A 190 14.16 5.93 -8.50
CA ARG A 190 13.76 4.50 -8.44
C ARG A 190 13.90 3.91 -7.02
N SER A 191 14.91 4.32 -6.26
CA SER A 191 15.13 3.90 -4.87
C SER A 191 14.03 4.36 -3.90
N ASP A 192 13.29 5.40 -4.26
CA ASP A 192 12.23 5.97 -3.43
C ASP A 192 10.88 5.27 -3.65
N VAL A 193 10.80 4.37 -4.66
CA VAL A 193 9.60 3.58 -4.96
C VAL A 193 9.77 2.15 -4.45
N GLN A 194 8.97 1.76 -3.48
CA GLN A 194 8.89 0.41 -2.93
C GLN A 194 7.61 -0.26 -3.41
N VAL A 195 7.62 -1.59 -3.55
CA VAL A 195 6.42 -2.34 -3.98
C VAL A 195 6.28 -3.58 -3.12
N ILE A 196 5.05 -3.85 -2.68
CA ILE A 196 4.67 -5.11 -2.05
C ILE A 196 3.40 -5.66 -2.71
N THR A 197 3.39 -6.95 -2.98
CA THR A 197 2.27 -7.66 -3.62
C THR A 197 1.57 -8.56 -2.62
N PHE A 198 0.23 -8.48 -2.58
CA PHE A 198 -0.64 -9.42 -1.89
C PHE A 198 -1.35 -10.29 -2.94
N PRO A 199 -0.88 -11.54 -3.18
CA PRO A 199 -1.32 -12.33 -4.32
C PRO A 199 -2.59 -13.15 -4.08
N ARG A 200 -3.15 -13.13 -2.86
CA ARG A 200 -4.28 -13.98 -2.48
C ARG A 200 -5.63 -13.40 -2.91
N TYR A 201 -6.50 -14.27 -3.44
CA TYR A 201 -7.86 -13.99 -3.94
C TYR A 201 -7.89 -13.08 -5.17
N SER A 202 -7.46 -11.86 -5.09
CA SER A 202 -7.12 -11.00 -6.23
C SER A 202 -5.72 -10.41 -5.98
N VAL A 203 -4.94 -10.25 -7.04
CA VAL A 203 -3.61 -9.67 -6.93
C VAL A 203 -3.74 -8.17 -6.68
N ARG A 204 -3.15 -7.72 -5.58
CA ARG A 204 -3.10 -6.31 -5.17
C ARG A 204 -1.66 -5.90 -5.02
N ASP A 205 -1.29 -4.83 -5.68
CA ASP A 205 0.00 -4.20 -5.50
C ASP A 205 -0.17 -2.90 -4.72
N TYR A 206 0.75 -2.67 -3.79
CA TYR A 206 0.85 -1.40 -3.10
C TYR A 206 2.19 -0.79 -3.46
N PHE A 207 2.16 0.36 -4.12
CA PHE A 207 3.34 1.14 -4.42
C PHE A 207 3.47 2.22 -3.35
N ALA A 208 4.63 2.25 -2.70
CA ALA A 208 4.97 3.24 -1.69
C ALA A 208 6.05 4.16 -2.23
N ILE A 209 5.77 5.44 -2.31
CA ILE A 209 6.65 6.48 -2.83
C ILE A 209 7.05 7.38 -1.67
N SER A 210 8.33 7.40 -1.33
CA SER A 210 8.88 8.20 -0.23
C SER A 210 9.42 9.53 -0.72
N ILE A 211 9.17 10.60 0.06
CA ILE A 211 9.64 11.95 -0.25
C ILE A 211 11.02 12.27 0.36
N ASN A 212 11.49 11.47 1.32
CA ASN A 212 12.76 11.67 2.00
C ASN A 212 13.38 10.34 2.44
N GLU A 213 14.63 10.40 2.89
CA GLU A 213 15.41 9.25 3.33
C GLU A 213 14.82 8.53 4.54
N ASP A 214 14.36 9.27 5.54
CA ASP A 214 13.80 8.68 6.78
C ASP A 214 12.53 7.87 6.45
N HIS A 215 11.60 8.45 5.69
CA HIS A 215 10.39 7.74 5.26
C HIS A 215 10.74 6.51 4.40
N ARG A 216 11.72 6.63 3.49
CA ARG A 216 12.18 5.53 2.67
C ARG A 216 12.69 4.35 3.51
N LEU A 217 13.49 4.62 4.53
CA LEU A 217 14.02 3.59 5.43
C LEU A 217 12.92 2.94 6.26
N LYS A 218 11.98 3.73 6.79
CA LYS A 218 10.83 3.24 7.57
C LYS A 218 9.92 2.35 6.71
N ILE A 219 9.58 2.80 5.50
CA ILE A 219 8.76 2.03 4.54
C ILE A 219 9.46 0.72 4.16
N LYS A 220 10.77 0.77 3.85
CA LYS A 220 11.56 -0.41 3.51
C LYS A 220 11.59 -1.42 4.66
N ARG A 221 11.75 -0.97 5.91
CA ARG A 221 11.68 -1.84 7.09
C ARG A 221 10.31 -2.47 7.26
N ALA A 222 9.24 -1.70 7.12
CA ALA A 222 7.87 -2.20 7.21
C ALA A 222 7.60 -3.33 6.18
N ILE A 223 7.97 -3.11 4.93
CA ILE A 223 7.82 -4.10 3.87
C ILE A 223 8.70 -5.33 4.17
N SER A 224 9.95 -5.14 4.57
CA SER A 224 10.86 -6.23 4.93
C SER A 224 10.33 -7.07 6.09
N ASN A 225 9.79 -6.46 7.13
CA ASN A 225 9.22 -7.16 8.28
C ASN A 225 8.03 -8.04 7.87
N LEU A 226 7.18 -7.56 6.96
CA LEU A 226 6.06 -8.36 6.46
C LEU A 226 6.53 -9.52 5.57
N VAL A 227 7.42 -9.23 4.62
CA VAL A 227 7.86 -10.23 3.63
C VAL A 227 8.72 -11.32 4.27
N ASN A 228 9.58 -10.96 5.23
CA ASN A 228 10.44 -11.92 5.94
C ASN A 228 9.79 -12.50 7.19
N GLY A 229 8.64 -11.97 7.60
CA GLY A 229 7.86 -12.44 8.74
C GLY A 229 6.82 -13.49 8.37
N VAL A 230 5.85 -13.69 9.27
CA VAL A 230 4.78 -14.67 9.11
C VAL A 230 3.95 -14.43 7.83
N TRP A 231 3.73 -13.17 7.43
CA TRP A 231 2.95 -12.80 6.26
C TRP A 231 3.58 -13.26 4.93
N GLY A 232 4.90 -13.27 4.85
CA GLY A 232 5.65 -13.72 3.66
C GLY A 232 6.05 -15.20 3.70
N SER A 233 5.76 -15.91 4.79
CA SER A 233 6.19 -17.29 4.97
C SER A 233 5.29 -18.31 4.27
N GLY A 234 5.85 -19.52 4.05
CA GLY A 234 5.14 -20.68 3.54
C GLY A 234 5.03 -20.77 2.01
N LYS A 235 4.50 -21.91 1.52
CA LYS A 235 4.37 -22.19 0.08
C LYS A 235 3.43 -21.22 -0.67
N LYS A 236 2.50 -20.60 0.04
CA LYS A 236 1.54 -19.64 -0.51
C LYS A 236 1.47 -18.43 0.42
N PRO A 237 2.42 -17.50 0.38
CA PRO A 237 2.48 -16.36 1.28
C PRO A 237 1.29 -15.40 1.10
N MET A 238 0.99 -14.63 2.14
CA MET A 238 0.00 -13.55 2.07
C MET A 238 0.54 -12.33 1.36
N CYS A 239 1.84 -12.06 1.49
CA CYS A 239 2.52 -10.99 0.76
C CYS A 239 3.91 -11.44 0.29
N ARG A 240 4.44 -10.76 -0.71
CA ARG A 240 5.80 -10.95 -1.24
C ARG A 240 6.28 -9.70 -1.96
N LEU A 241 7.55 -9.62 -2.25
CA LEU A 241 8.03 -8.68 -3.26
C LEU A 241 7.59 -9.16 -4.66
N PRO A 242 7.44 -8.27 -5.64
CA PRO A 242 7.36 -8.68 -7.04
C PRO A 242 8.61 -9.46 -7.46
N ILE A 243 8.45 -10.49 -8.30
CA ILE A 243 9.54 -11.38 -8.74
C ILE A 243 10.69 -10.58 -9.38
N SER A 244 10.37 -9.54 -10.14
CA SER A 244 11.37 -8.65 -10.77
C SER A 244 12.23 -7.90 -9.75
N ILE A 245 11.67 -7.53 -8.60
CA ILE A 245 12.38 -6.85 -7.51
C ILE A 245 13.24 -7.86 -6.74
N GLU A 246 12.72 -9.05 -6.44
CA GLU A 246 13.47 -10.13 -5.78
C GLU A 246 14.71 -10.52 -6.58
N ASN A 247 14.58 -10.70 -7.89
CA ASN A 247 15.70 -11.05 -8.78
C ASN A 247 16.76 -9.95 -8.84
N ALA A 248 16.37 -8.67 -8.84
CA ALA A 248 17.30 -7.55 -8.82
C ALA A 248 18.12 -7.52 -7.52
N LEU A 249 17.48 -7.70 -6.37
CA LEU A 249 18.15 -7.75 -5.06
C LEU A 249 19.10 -8.95 -4.93
N SER A 250 18.72 -10.11 -5.46
CA SER A 250 19.56 -11.31 -5.46
C SER A 250 20.83 -11.12 -6.29
N ASN A 251 20.74 -10.44 -7.43
CA ASN A 251 21.88 -10.13 -8.30
C ASN A 251 22.83 -9.10 -7.69
N GLU A 252 22.31 -8.12 -6.95
CA GLU A 252 23.14 -7.14 -6.22
C GLU A 252 23.95 -7.81 -5.11
N THR A 253 23.36 -8.76 -4.39
CA THR A 253 24.05 -9.51 -3.31
C THR A 253 25.16 -10.40 -3.86
N LEU A 254 24.98 -11.02 -5.03
CA LEU A 254 25.98 -11.87 -5.67
C LEU A 254 27.17 -11.07 -6.24
N ASN A 255 26.96 -9.83 -6.63
CA ASN A 255 27.97 -8.95 -7.22
C ASN A 255 28.69 -8.05 -6.21
N SER A 256 28.36 -8.12 -4.92
CA SER A 256 29.09 -7.40 -3.89
C SER A 256 30.46 -8.05 -3.64
N PRO A 257 31.61 -7.37 -3.86
CA PRO A 257 32.93 -7.96 -3.65
C PRO A 257 33.09 -8.28 -2.16
N THR A 258 33.25 -9.58 -1.86
CA THR A 258 33.64 -10.05 -0.54
C THR A 258 35.02 -9.46 -0.23
N LYS A 259 35.08 -8.46 0.64
CA LYS A 259 36.37 -8.01 1.20
C LYS A 259 36.94 -9.15 2.05
N LEU A 260 37.78 -9.96 1.41
CA LEU A 260 38.66 -10.89 2.10
C LEU A 260 39.62 -10.06 2.97
N HIS A 261 39.38 -10.00 4.26
CA HIS A 261 40.38 -9.60 5.20
C HIS A 261 41.51 -10.67 5.20
N SER A 262 42.61 -10.33 4.57
CA SER A 262 43.86 -11.08 4.71
C SER A 262 44.32 -10.98 6.16
N PRO A 263 44.65 -12.10 6.86
CA PRO A 263 45.22 -12.02 8.20
C PRO A 263 46.62 -11.47 8.11
N THR A 264 46.87 -10.36 8.78
CA THR A 264 48.23 -9.85 9.05
C THR A 264 49.00 -10.87 9.87
N LYS A 265 50.10 -11.38 9.33
CA LYS A 265 51.07 -12.20 10.10
C LYS A 265 51.67 -11.41 11.24
N PRO A 266 51.81 -12.01 12.45
CA PRO A 266 52.55 -11.35 13.52
C PRO A 266 54.06 -11.39 13.20
N GLY A 267 54.69 -10.22 13.23
CA GLY A 267 56.11 -10.08 13.07
C GLY A 267 56.86 -10.71 14.26
N SER A 268 57.77 -11.62 13.94
CA SER A 268 58.76 -12.15 14.87
C SER A 268 59.79 -11.08 15.18
N ASN A 269 59.81 -10.58 16.43
CA ASN A 269 60.98 -9.92 16.99
C ASN A 269 61.90 -11.01 17.52
N VAL A 270 63.06 -11.14 16.88
CA VAL A 270 64.25 -11.79 17.45
C VAL A 270 65.21 -10.69 17.81
N GLY A 271 65.71 -10.80 19.01
CA GLY A 271 66.51 -9.85 19.79
C GLY A 271 67.87 -9.47 19.23
N GLU A 272 68.37 -8.43 19.78
CA GLU A 272 69.65 -8.32 20.47
C GLU A 272 69.60 -7.08 21.41
#